data_3c85d4d4dc28393f324e6d99f8270cb2
#
_entry.id   3c85d4d4dc28393f324e6d99f8270cb2
#
_cell.length_a   1.000
_cell.length_b   1.000
_cell.length_c   1.000
_cell.angle_alpha   90.00
_cell.angle_beta   90.00
_cell.angle_gamma   90.00
#
_symmetry.space_group_name_H-M   'P 1'
#
loop_
_entity.id
_entity.type
_entity.pdbx_description
1 polymer ?
#
loop_
_entity_poly.entity_id
_entity_poly.type
_entity_poly.pdbx_seq_one_letter_code
_entity_poly.pdbx_strand_id
1 'polypeptide(L)'
;MSEKVKELKNGVRVINCTPHELRFEDGSVVEPSGYLLQAKMREKKLSDLVYEIRPVPTEKATSELEEIERKYGNDILVLGSAISAQAFPGRVKMVVLTKPRAAVKEKICRIDKFSVYPAKER
;
A
#
# COMPACT_ATOMS: atom_id res chain seq x y z
N MET A 1 -1.12 2.16 -24.56
CA MET A 1 -1.85 1.88 -23.34
C MET A 1 -0.89 1.68 -22.19
N SER A 2 -1.08 2.44 -21.14
CA SER A 2 -0.16 2.36 -20.02
C SER A 2 -0.51 1.17 -19.13
N GLU A 3 0.51 0.51 -18.66
CA GLU A 3 0.33 -0.58 -17.73
C GLU A 3 0.35 -0.04 -16.32
N LYS A 4 -0.56 -0.54 -15.51
CA LYS A 4 -0.59 -0.14 -14.11
C LYS A 4 0.45 -0.87 -13.29
N VAL A 5 0.88 -2.04 -13.75
CA VAL A 5 1.89 -2.82 -13.07
C VAL A 5 3.25 -2.44 -13.61
N LYS A 6 4.20 -2.22 -12.70
CA LYS A 6 5.56 -1.86 -13.07
C LYS A 6 6.52 -2.93 -12.56
N GLU A 7 7.46 -3.33 -13.40
CA GLU A 7 8.49 -4.27 -12.99
C GLU A 7 9.75 -3.50 -12.61
N LEU A 8 10.24 -3.73 -11.41
CA LEU A 8 11.49 -3.14 -10.96
C LEU A 8 12.67 -3.89 -11.58
N LYS A 9 13.86 -3.32 -11.47
CA LYS A 9 15.01 -3.91 -12.15
C LYS A 9 15.42 -5.26 -11.61
N ASN A 10 15.01 -5.56 -10.37
CA ASN A 10 15.27 -6.89 -9.80
C ASN A 10 14.18 -7.91 -10.12
N GLY A 11 13.24 -7.54 -10.99
CA GLY A 11 12.19 -8.46 -11.41
C GLY A 11 10.93 -8.42 -10.56
N VAL A 12 10.93 -7.66 -9.48
CA VAL A 12 9.75 -7.53 -8.63
C VAL A 12 8.72 -6.67 -9.34
N ARG A 13 7.47 -7.12 -9.36
CA ARG A 13 6.39 -6.41 -10.01
C ARG A 13 5.49 -5.77 -8.95
N VAL A 14 5.18 -4.50 -9.13
CA VAL A 14 4.42 -3.73 -8.14
C VAL A 14 3.31 -2.97 -8.84
N ILE A 15 2.26 -2.67 -8.08
CA ILE A 15 1.22 -1.75 -8.52
C ILE A 15 1.08 -0.70 -7.42
N ASN A 16 1.11 0.57 -7.83
CA ASN A 16 1.12 1.69 -6.88
C ASN A 16 -0.31 2.15 -6.62
N CYS A 17 -0.83 1.81 -5.45
CA CYS A 17 -2.17 2.20 -5.06
C CYS A 17 -2.15 3.32 -4.03
N THR A 18 -1.12 4.18 -4.11
CA THR A 18 -1.04 5.41 -3.33
C THR A 18 -1.33 6.59 -4.26
N PRO A 19 -1.60 7.78 -3.72
CA PRO A 19 -1.80 8.95 -4.57
C PRO A 19 -0.51 9.61 -5.03
N HIS A 20 0.65 9.04 -4.68
CA HIS A 20 1.94 9.67 -4.94
C HIS A 20 2.82 8.79 -5.80
N GLU A 21 3.70 9.44 -6.56
CA GLU A 21 4.75 8.76 -7.28
C GLU A 21 5.72 8.09 -6.29
N LEU A 22 6.18 6.90 -6.62
CA LEU A 22 7.15 6.19 -5.79
C LEU A 22 8.47 6.08 -6.55
N ARG A 23 9.55 6.45 -5.89
CA ARG A 23 10.89 6.40 -6.46
C ARG A 23 11.68 5.33 -5.74
N PHE A 24 12.35 4.48 -6.51
CA PHE A 24 13.05 3.33 -5.97
C PHE A 24 14.55 3.47 -6.14
N GLU A 25 15.31 2.73 -5.32
CA GLU A 25 16.76 2.85 -5.29
C GLU A 25 17.42 2.41 -6.58
N ASP A 26 16.72 1.65 -7.41
CA ASP A 26 17.26 1.22 -8.71
C ASP A 26 17.00 2.24 -9.82
N GLY A 27 16.45 3.40 -9.48
CA GLY A 27 16.11 4.42 -10.45
C GLY A 27 14.71 4.31 -11.02
N SER A 28 13.98 3.25 -10.67
CA SER A 28 12.62 3.10 -11.17
C SER A 28 11.70 4.13 -10.54
N VAL A 29 10.74 4.62 -11.33
CA VAL A 29 9.72 5.55 -10.86
C VAL A 29 8.38 4.92 -11.19
N VAL A 30 7.52 4.79 -10.18
CA VAL A 30 6.22 4.14 -10.36
C VAL A 30 5.14 5.16 -10.07
N GLU A 31 4.39 5.50 -11.12
CA GLU A 31 3.30 6.46 -11.01
C GLU A 31 2.10 5.81 -10.34
N PRO A 32 1.20 6.63 -9.77
CA PRO A 32 -0.04 6.08 -9.22
C PRO A 32 -0.83 5.32 -10.28
N SER A 33 -1.39 4.19 -9.88
CA SER A 33 -2.14 3.35 -10.80
C SER A 33 -3.56 3.85 -11.03
N GLY A 34 -4.05 4.68 -10.12
CA GLY A 34 -5.44 5.09 -10.16
C GLY A 34 -6.31 4.36 -9.14
N TYR A 35 -5.87 3.20 -8.69
CA TYR A 35 -6.52 2.53 -7.56
C TYR A 35 -5.95 3.13 -6.28
N LEU A 36 -6.79 3.55 -5.36
CA LEU A 36 -6.32 4.20 -4.14
C LEU A 36 -6.50 3.37 -2.89
N LEU A 37 -7.36 2.38 -2.91
CA LEU A 37 -7.59 1.48 -1.78
C LEU A 37 -7.83 2.24 -0.49
N GLN A 38 -8.76 3.18 -0.55
CA GLN A 38 -9.04 4.04 0.58
C GLN A 38 -9.66 3.27 1.74
N ALA A 39 -9.42 3.76 2.94
CA ALA A 39 -9.99 3.19 4.15
C ALA A 39 -10.71 4.29 4.91
N LYS A 40 -11.64 3.89 5.77
CA LYS A 40 -12.28 4.83 6.67
C LYS A 40 -11.95 4.44 8.09
N MET A 41 -12.08 5.39 9.00
CA MET A 41 -11.77 5.15 10.41
C MET A 41 -13.03 4.75 11.14
N ARG A 42 -12.97 3.62 11.84
CA ARG A 42 -14.02 3.20 12.73
C ARG A 42 -13.61 3.58 14.14
N GLU A 43 -14.55 4.16 14.89
CA GLU A 43 -14.28 4.59 16.25
C GLU A 43 -15.02 3.70 17.23
N LYS A 44 -14.37 3.43 18.35
CA LYS A 44 -14.97 2.74 19.48
C LYS A 44 -14.71 3.54 20.72
N LYS A 45 -15.77 3.94 21.42
CA LYS A 45 -15.63 4.75 22.64
C LYS A 45 -15.05 3.91 23.77
N LEU A 46 -13.97 4.38 24.36
CA LEU A 46 -13.35 3.72 25.50
C LEU A 46 -13.70 4.45 26.79
N SER A 47 -13.81 5.77 26.74
CA SER A 47 -14.19 6.58 27.89
C SER A 47 -14.85 7.84 27.34
N ASP A 48 -15.22 8.76 28.24
CA ASP A 48 -15.90 9.96 27.78
C ASP A 48 -15.10 10.77 26.77
N LEU A 49 -13.78 10.72 26.84
CA LEU A 49 -12.94 11.55 25.99
C LEU A 49 -12.03 10.75 25.06
N VAL A 50 -11.98 9.43 25.22
CA VAL A 50 -11.00 8.64 24.48
C VAL A 50 -11.71 7.62 23.60
N TYR A 51 -11.36 7.62 22.33
CA TYR A 51 -11.89 6.68 21.36
C TYR A 51 -10.75 5.91 20.74
N GLU A 52 -10.96 4.62 20.60
CA GLU A 52 -10.04 3.78 19.80
C GLU A 52 -10.41 3.93 18.35
N ILE A 53 -9.41 4.16 17.50
CA ILE A 53 -9.68 4.25 16.06
C ILE A 53 -9.01 3.10 15.35
N ARG A 54 -9.65 2.67 14.28
CA ARG A 54 -9.15 1.55 13.48
C ARG A 54 -9.48 1.79 12.01
N PRO A 55 -8.49 1.68 11.10
CA PRO A 55 -8.80 1.76 9.68
C PRO A 55 -9.57 0.52 9.24
N VAL A 56 -10.63 0.71 8.48
CA VAL A 56 -11.39 -0.41 7.93
C VAL A 56 -11.56 -0.17 6.44
N PRO A 57 -11.68 -1.24 5.64
CA PRO A 57 -11.84 -1.09 4.19
C PRO A 57 -13.17 -0.43 3.84
N THR A 58 -13.15 0.37 2.77
CA THR A 58 -14.39 0.82 2.16
C THR A 58 -14.84 -0.23 1.15
N GLU A 59 -16.12 -0.19 0.77
CA GLU A 59 -16.61 -1.11 -0.26
C GLU A 59 -15.88 -0.90 -1.57
N LYS A 60 -15.64 0.36 -1.92
CA LYS A 60 -14.94 0.66 -3.15
C LYS A 60 -13.53 0.09 -3.14
N ALA A 61 -12.81 0.28 -2.05
CA ALA A 61 -11.44 -0.23 -1.95
C ALA A 61 -11.41 -1.76 -1.99
N THR A 62 -12.37 -2.40 -1.32
CA THR A 62 -12.45 -3.85 -1.34
C THR A 62 -12.66 -4.35 -2.76
N SER A 63 -13.56 -3.73 -3.50
CA SER A 63 -13.81 -4.10 -4.90
C SER A 63 -12.57 -3.87 -5.75
N GLU A 64 -11.88 -2.76 -5.53
CA GLU A 64 -10.67 -2.47 -6.31
C GLU A 64 -9.58 -3.50 -6.04
N LEU A 65 -9.39 -3.86 -4.78
CA LEU A 65 -8.36 -4.83 -4.45
C LEU A 65 -8.69 -6.21 -5.02
N GLU A 66 -9.96 -6.60 -4.94
CA GLU A 66 -10.38 -7.87 -5.52
C GLU A 66 -10.17 -7.88 -7.03
N GLU A 67 -10.44 -6.75 -7.68
CA GLU A 67 -10.19 -6.65 -9.11
C GLU A 67 -8.72 -6.78 -9.44
N ILE A 68 -7.85 -6.14 -8.66
CA ILE A 68 -6.42 -6.23 -8.86
C ILE A 68 -5.95 -7.68 -8.68
N GLU A 69 -6.41 -8.33 -7.64
CA GLU A 69 -6.00 -9.71 -7.37
C GLU A 69 -6.48 -10.66 -8.46
N ARG A 70 -7.69 -10.44 -8.96
CA ARG A 70 -8.22 -11.27 -10.02
C ARG A 70 -7.49 -11.03 -11.34
N LYS A 71 -7.15 -9.77 -11.61
CA LYS A 71 -6.58 -9.40 -12.90
C LYS A 71 -5.09 -9.73 -13.00
N TYR A 72 -4.36 -9.55 -11.91
CA TYR A 72 -2.90 -9.68 -11.93
C TYR A 72 -2.38 -10.87 -11.15
N GLY A 73 -3.22 -11.52 -10.35
CA GLY A 73 -2.80 -12.69 -9.60
C GLY A 73 -1.97 -12.34 -8.40
N ASN A 74 -1.20 -13.32 -7.93
CA ASN A 74 -0.38 -13.16 -6.73
C ASN A 74 1.06 -12.78 -7.04
N ASP A 75 1.37 -12.54 -8.30
CA ASP A 75 2.73 -12.29 -8.74
C ASP A 75 3.17 -10.86 -8.54
N ILE A 76 2.28 -9.99 -8.09
CA ILE A 76 2.61 -8.59 -7.93
C ILE A 76 2.41 -8.19 -6.47
N LEU A 77 3.12 -7.12 -6.08
CA LEU A 77 2.94 -6.52 -4.77
C LEU A 77 2.02 -5.32 -4.91
N VAL A 78 0.94 -5.33 -4.14
CA VAL A 78 0.01 -4.20 -4.11
C VAL A 78 0.52 -3.24 -3.05
N LEU A 79 0.93 -2.05 -3.47
CA LEU A 79 1.55 -1.08 -2.58
C LEU A 79 0.54 -0.01 -2.21
N GLY A 80 0.38 0.23 -0.93
CA GLY A 80 -0.56 1.23 -0.43
C GLY A 80 0.03 2.04 0.71
N SER A 81 -0.76 2.96 1.20
CA SER A 81 -0.39 3.76 2.36
C SER A 81 -0.46 2.91 3.62
N ALA A 82 0.07 3.47 4.73
CA ALA A 82 -0.02 2.77 6.01
C ALA A 82 -1.47 2.50 6.40
N ILE A 83 -2.35 3.45 6.13
CA ILE A 83 -3.76 3.27 6.47
C ILE A 83 -4.38 2.15 5.63
N SER A 84 -4.08 2.13 4.33
CA SER A 84 -4.56 1.05 3.46
C SER A 84 -4.02 -0.30 3.90
N ALA A 85 -2.74 -0.36 4.27
CA ALA A 85 -2.14 -1.61 4.69
C ALA A 85 -2.77 -2.13 5.98
N GLN A 86 -3.14 -1.22 6.88
CA GLN A 86 -3.82 -1.63 8.11
C GLN A 86 -5.23 -2.12 7.84
N ALA A 87 -5.91 -1.53 6.85
CA ALA A 87 -7.26 -1.94 6.52
C ALA A 87 -7.29 -3.29 5.78
N PHE A 88 -6.21 -3.63 5.09
CA PHE A 88 -6.11 -4.88 4.34
C PHE A 88 -4.87 -5.65 4.79
N PRO A 89 -4.84 -6.13 6.04
CA PRO A 89 -3.65 -6.81 6.56
C PRO A 89 -3.29 -8.03 5.72
N GLY A 90 -2.00 -8.19 5.45
CA GLY A 90 -1.51 -9.31 4.67
C GLY A 90 -1.67 -9.15 3.17
N ARG A 91 -2.49 -8.21 2.70
CA ARG A 91 -2.78 -8.07 1.28
C ARG A 91 -2.17 -6.84 0.67
N VAL A 92 -2.14 -5.72 1.40
CA VAL A 92 -1.57 -4.47 0.92
C VAL A 92 -0.24 -4.25 1.62
N LYS A 93 0.82 -4.02 0.83
CA LYS A 93 2.17 -3.85 1.35
C LYS A 93 2.55 -2.38 1.34
N MET A 94 3.56 -2.06 2.13
CA MET A 94 4.10 -0.71 2.20
C MET A 94 5.55 -0.73 1.75
N VAL A 95 5.98 0.38 1.13
CA VAL A 95 7.39 0.53 0.79
C VAL A 95 8.20 0.78 2.05
N VAL A 96 9.48 0.39 2.00
CA VAL A 96 10.43 0.67 3.06
C VAL A 96 11.47 1.62 2.48
N LEU A 97 11.73 2.70 3.21
CA LEU A 97 12.67 3.71 2.71
C LEU A 97 14.09 3.28 2.96
N THR A 98 14.98 3.71 2.05
CA THR A 98 16.42 3.41 2.20
C THR A 98 17.00 4.13 3.40
N LYS A 99 16.46 5.31 3.74
CA LYS A 99 16.92 6.10 4.88
C LYS A 99 15.74 6.40 5.77
N PRO A 100 15.72 5.90 7.02
CA PRO A 100 14.66 6.28 7.94
C PRO A 100 14.69 7.78 8.17
N ARG A 101 13.52 8.38 8.32
CA ARG A 101 13.38 9.81 8.58
C ARG A 101 13.91 10.69 7.46
N ALA A 102 13.93 10.17 6.25
CA ALA A 102 14.34 11.00 5.12
C ALA A 102 13.39 12.16 4.94
N ALA A 103 13.88 13.28 4.46
CA ALA A 103 13.03 14.39 4.07
C ALA A 103 12.09 13.92 2.97
N VAL A 104 10.92 14.57 2.87
CA VAL A 104 9.90 14.11 1.93
C VAL A 104 10.46 14.03 0.51
N LYS A 105 11.23 15.03 0.09
CA LYS A 105 11.75 15.07 -1.27
C LYS A 105 12.89 14.09 -1.49
N GLU A 106 13.36 13.42 -0.44
CA GLU A 106 14.47 12.47 -0.54
C GLU A 106 14.03 11.05 -0.26
N LYS A 107 12.74 10.79 -0.28
CA LYS A 107 12.25 9.45 0.01
C LYS A 107 12.54 8.53 -1.16
N ILE A 108 13.41 7.56 -0.92
CA ILE A 108 13.77 6.55 -1.90
C ILE A 108 13.42 5.19 -1.32
N CYS A 109 12.67 4.41 -2.08
CA CYS A 109 12.16 3.14 -1.63
C CYS A 109 13.14 2.01 -1.96
N ARG A 110 13.19 1.02 -1.09
CA ARG A 110 13.99 -0.17 -1.34
C ARG A 110 13.27 -1.07 -2.33
N ILE A 111 14.05 -1.79 -3.12
CA ILE A 111 13.50 -2.77 -4.06
C ILE A 111 13.53 -4.18 -3.49
N ASP A 112 14.19 -4.38 -2.35
CA ASP A 112 14.40 -5.70 -1.77
C ASP A 112 13.68 -5.90 -0.45
N LYS A 113 12.84 -4.97 -0.06
CA LYS A 113 12.16 -5.08 1.22
C LYS A 113 10.86 -4.30 1.19
N PHE A 114 9.80 -4.95 1.63
CA PHE A 114 8.48 -4.35 1.75
C PHE A 114 7.90 -4.80 3.08
N SER A 115 7.00 -4.00 3.63
CA SER A 115 6.39 -4.29 4.92
C SER A 115 4.92 -4.62 4.74
N VAL A 116 4.38 -5.37 5.69
CA VAL A 116 2.97 -5.72 5.68
C VAL A 116 2.50 -5.85 7.11
N TYR A 117 1.26 -5.46 7.37
CA TYR A 117 0.65 -5.77 8.66
C TYR A 117 0.17 -7.21 8.61
N PRO A 118 0.38 -7.97 9.68
CA PRO A 118 -0.01 -9.38 9.65
C PRO A 118 -1.52 -9.52 9.61
N ALA A 119 -2.00 -10.53 8.90
CA ALA A 119 -3.40 -10.85 8.92
C ALA A 119 -3.78 -11.29 10.34
N LYS A 120 -5.00 -10.95 10.74
CA LYS A 120 -5.42 -11.30 12.08
C LYS A 120 -5.59 -12.79 12.23
N GLU A 121 -5.13 -13.29 13.36
CA GLU A 121 -5.33 -14.67 13.73
C GLU A 121 -6.62 -14.79 14.50
N ARG A 122 -7.18 -15.96 14.45
CA ARG A 122 -8.42 -16.22 15.16
C ARG A 122 -8.18 -17.08 16.34
#